data_5826219a98db12e51f42df90061e0d8a
#
_entry.id   5826219a98db12e51f42df90061e0d8a
#
_cell.length_a   1.000
_cell.length_b   1.000
_cell.length_c   1.000
_cell.angle_alpha   90.00
_cell.angle_beta   90.00
_cell.angle_gamma   90.00
#
_symmetry.space_group_name_H-M   'P 1'
#
loop_
_entity.id
_entity.type
_entity.pdbx_description
1 polymer ?
#
loop_
_entity_poly.entity_id
_entity_poly.type
_entity_poly.pdbx_seq_one_letter_code
_entity_poly.pdbx_strand_id
1 'polypeptide(L)'
;MPTRGTAARARLSLAHDLPIFVLFFLLRIRAKVMNLFAYPTYQAFADMMLPIRHGAALVNHSLNAWPAFGETSRGRSLGAACDLLTLAGLTPVRPPFGIDSVVAEGKPVAIVEEIAAHTPFCSLLHFRKDTTLSSPQPRVLVIAPMSGHFATLLRGTVRTMLAEHDVYVTDWHNPRDVPLSQGRFGFDEFVQHVIDFTETIGPGAHLLAVCQPTVAALAAVALMADDDHPAQPASMTLMAGPIDTRINPTRVNDLAKSKPIEWFEQNLISAVPFGFAGAHRRVYPGFVQLSAFMSMNLGRHLESFETMHYERAKGDPGKADTIRTFYEEYFATMDLTADFYLETVDTVFQRHALPLNELEVQGRLVDPSRIRRTALLTVEGEKDDICAVGQTLAAQDMCDKLRPYLKTHHVQTGVGHYGVFNGRRWERQIYPRVRAVIYDNEPRAVLVSSRARTIAPVHITAAAEVNRAAPAATAVVEVEVEGALGSAPNGADNGAGSRAAAKPQASQASRPIRRRPPATP
;
A
#
# COMPACT_ATOMS: atom_id res chain seq x y z
N MET A 1 -38.49 -15.06 -47.66
CA MET A 1 -37.36 -15.89 -47.17
C MET A 1 -36.62 -15.09 -46.11
N PRO A 2 -36.70 -15.36 -44.85
CA PRO A 2 -35.95 -14.70 -43.80
C PRO A 2 -34.67 -15.52 -43.48
N THR A 3 -33.61 -14.81 -43.35
CA THR A 3 -32.23 -15.26 -43.19
C THR A 3 -31.96 -15.93 -41.84
N ARG A 4 -31.38 -17.11 -41.92
CA ARG A 4 -30.92 -17.94 -40.79
C ARG A 4 -29.64 -17.36 -40.14
N GLY A 5 -29.69 -16.23 -39.49
CA GLY A 5 -28.50 -15.59 -38.88
C GLY A 5 -28.61 -15.18 -37.42
N THR A 6 -29.80 -15.15 -36.87
CA THR A 6 -30.05 -14.55 -35.54
C THR A 6 -30.22 -15.53 -34.38
N ALA A 7 -30.39 -16.84 -34.65
CA ALA A 7 -30.59 -17.84 -33.61
C ALA A 7 -29.29 -18.42 -33.01
N ALA A 8 -28.14 -18.22 -33.66
CA ALA A 8 -26.85 -18.76 -33.17
C ALA A 8 -26.16 -17.83 -32.17
N ARG A 9 -26.46 -16.52 -32.16
CA ARG A 9 -25.89 -15.55 -31.20
C ARG A 9 -26.56 -15.58 -29.81
N ALA A 10 -27.81 -16.02 -29.73
CA ALA A 10 -28.56 -16.05 -28.47
C ALA A 10 -28.24 -17.27 -27.58
N ARG A 11 -27.60 -18.33 -28.12
CA ARG A 11 -27.27 -19.55 -27.34
C ARG A 11 -25.85 -19.58 -26.77
N LEU A 12 -24.97 -18.66 -27.18
CA LEU A 12 -23.61 -18.53 -26.60
C LEU A 12 -23.54 -17.61 -25.37
N SER A 13 -24.58 -16.79 -25.13
CA SER A 13 -24.61 -15.85 -24.02
C SER A 13 -24.94 -16.49 -22.65
N LEU A 14 -25.68 -17.58 -22.63
CA LEU A 14 -26.16 -18.23 -21.39
C LEU A 14 -25.10 -19.07 -20.67
N ALA A 15 -24.05 -19.49 -21.33
CA ALA A 15 -22.95 -20.24 -20.71
C ALA A 15 -21.83 -19.33 -20.14
N HIS A 16 -21.82 -18.04 -20.49
CA HIS A 16 -20.84 -17.06 -20.01
C HIS A 16 -21.27 -16.33 -18.72
N ASP A 17 -22.57 -16.38 -18.37
CA ASP A 17 -23.13 -15.59 -17.28
C ASP A 17 -23.12 -16.28 -15.91
N LEU A 18 -22.83 -17.59 -15.84
CA LEU A 18 -22.98 -18.36 -14.60
C LEU A 18 -22.01 -17.98 -13.47
N PRO A 19 -20.70 -17.74 -13.71
CA PRO A 19 -19.79 -17.27 -12.65
C PRO A 19 -20.05 -15.82 -12.25
N ILE A 20 -20.46 -14.99 -13.21
CA ILE A 20 -20.78 -13.57 -13.00
C ILE A 20 -22.09 -13.42 -12.25
N PHE A 21 -23.06 -14.30 -12.48
CA PHE A 21 -24.35 -14.29 -11.80
C PHE A 21 -24.23 -14.59 -10.30
N VAL A 22 -23.27 -15.42 -9.90
CA VAL A 22 -22.98 -15.70 -8.49
C VAL A 22 -22.42 -14.46 -7.79
N LEU A 23 -21.56 -13.69 -8.45
CA LEU A 23 -21.06 -12.41 -7.94
C LEU A 23 -22.20 -11.37 -7.87
N PHE A 24 -23.09 -11.31 -8.87
CA PHE A 24 -24.27 -10.43 -8.88
C PHE A 24 -25.33 -10.81 -7.86
N PHE A 25 -25.48 -12.07 -7.52
CA PHE A 25 -26.42 -12.51 -6.51
C PHE A 25 -26.03 -12.01 -5.12
N LEU A 26 -24.73 -11.95 -4.84
CA LEU A 26 -24.17 -11.35 -3.62
C LEU A 26 -24.44 -9.82 -3.56
N LEU A 27 -24.43 -9.14 -4.70
CA LEU A 27 -24.67 -7.67 -4.80
C LEU A 27 -26.15 -7.27 -4.70
N ARG A 28 -27.10 -8.20 -4.90
CA ARG A 28 -28.57 -7.91 -4.94
C ARG A 28 -29.32 -8.25 -3.65
N ILE A 29 -28.73 -8.82 -2.64
CA ILE A 29 -29.39 -9.10 -1.36
C ILE A 29 -29.71 -7.79 -0.66
N ARG A 30 -31.01 -7.49 -0.53
CA ARG A 30 -31.53 -6.24 0.00
C ARG A 30 -31.10 -5.98 1.45
N ALA A 31 -30.66 -4.75 1.72
CA ALA A 31 -30.03 -4.22 2.93
C ALA A 31 -30.79 -4.44 4.29
N LYS A 32 -32.05 -4.77 4.32
CA LYS A 32 -32.88 -4.71 5.53
C LYS A 32 -32.84 -5.92 6.49
N VAL A 33 -32.23 -7.05 6.08
CA VAL A 33 -32.10 -8.28 6.92
C VAL A 33 -30.62 -8.60 7.17
N MET A 34 -29.71 -7.78 6.65
CA MET A 34 -28.33 -8.15 6.40
C MET A 34 -27.34 -8.00 7.57
N ASN A 35 -27.59 -7.14 8.55
CA ASN A 35 -26.49 -6.72 9.43
C ASN A 35 -26.03 -7.76 10.46
N LEU A 36 -26.94 -8.55 11.02
CA LEU A 36 -26.54 -9.57 12.01
C LEU A 36 -26.03 -10.86 11.35
N PHE A 37 -26.50 -11.15 10.14
CA PHE A 37 -26.20 -12.39 9.42
C PHE A 37 -25.32 -12.19 8.18
N ALA A 38 -25.03 -10.94 7.79
CA ALA A 38 -24.27 -10.66 6.56
C ALA A 38 -22.86 -11.22 6.61
N TYR A 39 -22.14 -10.96 7.66
CA TYR A 39 -20.77 -11.46 7.83
C TYR A 39 -20.72 -13.00 7.97
N PRO A 40 -21.48 -13.64 8.89
CA PRO A 40 -21.55 -15.08 8.95
C PRO A 40 -21.99 -15.76 7.63
N THR A 41 -22.96 -15.17 6.92
CA THR A 41 -23.42 -15.69 5.62
C THR A 41 -22.32 -15.58 4.57
N TYR A 42 -21.64 -14.45 4.51
CA TYR A 42 -20.49 -14.27 3.63
C TYR A 42 -19.38 -15.27 3.94
N GLN A 43 -19.03 -15.45 5.22
CA GLN A 43 -18.01 -16.41 5.63
C GLN A 43 -18.40 -17.83 5.26
N ALA A 44 -19.64 -18.25 5.53
CA ALA A 44 -20.14 -19.57 5.14
C ALA A 44 -20.08 -19.77 3.62
N PHE A 45 -20.41 -18.76 2.82
CA PHE A 45 -20.26 -18.81 1.37
C PHE A 45 -18.80 -18.91 0.93
N ALA A 46 -17.92 -18.10 1.53
CA ALA A 46 -16.48 -18.15 1.25
C ALA A 46 -15.89 -19.52 1.55
N ASP A 47 -16.28 -20.13 2.68
CA ASP A 47 -15.87 -21.49 3.10
C ASP A 47 -16.41 -22.57 2.14
N MET A 48 -17.65 -22.44 1.69
CA MET A 48 -18.25 -23.32 0.68
C MET A 48 -17.54 -23.23 -0.68
N MET A 49 -17.08 -22.04 -1.06
CA MET A 49 -16.36 -21.83 -2.32
C MET A 49 -14.89 -22.27 -2.25
N LEU A 50 -14.32 -22.43 -1.05
CA LEU A 50 -12.92 -22.81 -0.87
C LEU A 50 -12.53 -24.12 -1.56
N PRO A 51 -13.26 -25.25 -1.42
CA PRO A 51 -12.93 -26.49 -2.13
C PRO A 51 -13.05 -26.37 -3.65
N ILE A 52 -14.01 -25.56 -4.16
CA ILE A 52 -14.17 -25.31 -5.59
C ILE A 52 -12.94 -24.58 -6.14
N ARG A 53 -12.46 -23.58 -5.41
CA ARG A 53 -11.25 -22.82 -5.78
C ARG A 53 -9.99 -23.67 -5.71
N HIS A 54 -9.85 -24.52 -4.69
CA HIS A 54 -8.75 -25.47 -4.61
C HIS A 54 -8.81 -26.47 -5.78
N GLY A 55 -10.01 -26.95 -6.14
CA GLY A 55 -10.20 -27.79 -7.32
C GLY A 55 -9.76 -27.09 -8.61
N ALA A 56 -10.14 -25.81 -8.81
CA ALA A 56 -9.72 -25.01 -9.96
C ALA A 56 -8.19 -24.82 -9.99
N ALA A 57 -7.57 -24.56 -8.83
CA ALA A 57 -6.11 -24.45 -8.71
C ALA A 57 -5.40 -25.77 -9.06
N LEU A 58 -5.94 -26.92 -8.62
CA LEU A 58 -5.42 -28.25 -8.96
C LEU A 58 -5.54 -28.52 -10.45
N VAL A 59 -6.67 -28.16 -11.09
CA VAL A 59 -6.83 -28.27 -12.55
C VAL A 59 -5.76 -27.43 -13.26
N ASN A 60 -5.55 -26.19 -12.87
CA ASN A 60 -4.49 -25.36 -13.44
C ASN A 60 -3.10 -25.96 -13.27
N HIS A 61 -2.80 -26.47 -12.08
CA HIS A 61 -1.53 -27.16 -11.82
C HIS A 61 -1.36 -28.37 -12.75
N SER A 62 -2.41 -29.18 -12.91
CA SER A 62 -2.41 -30.38 -13.79
C SER A 62 -2.25 -29.98 -15.27
N LEU A 63 -2.90 -28.90 -15.74
CA LEU A 63 -2.75 -28.39 -17.10
C LEU A 63 -1.31 -27.95 -17.38
N ASN A 64 -0.67 -27.30 -16.42
CA ASN A 64 0.73 -26.87 -16.52
C ASN A 64 1.70 -28.09 -16.48
N ALA A 65 1.37 -29.12 -15.71
CA ALA A 65 2.15 -30.35 -15.63
C ALA A 65 1.99 -31.26 -16.88
N TRP A 66 0.95 -31.02 -17.68
CA TRP A 66 0.64 -31.81 -18.88
C TRP A 66 0.54 -30.92 -20.13
N PRO A 67 1.66 -30.42 -20.65
CA PRO A 67 1.68 -29.45 -21.76
C PRO A 67 0.96 -29.96 -23.02
N ALA A 68 1.03 -31.25 -23.30
CA ALA A 68 0.36 -31.86 -24.46
C ALA A 68 -1.15 -31.59 -24.53
N PHE A 69 -1.82 -31.42 -23.37
CA PHE A 69 -3.22 -31.01 -23.32
C PHE A 69 -3.37 -29.52 -22.92
N GLY A 70 -2.60 -29.08 -21.93
CA GLY A 70 -2.66 -27.70 -21.43
C GLY A 70 -2.42 -26.63 -22.50
N GLU A 71 -1.54 -26.89 -23.45
CA GLU A 71 -1.24 -25.97 -24.57
C GLU A 71 -2.24 -26.06 -25.73
N THR A 72 -3.19 -26.97 -25.70
CA THR A 72 -4.30 -26.98 -26.66
C THR A 72 -5.23 -25.77 -26.44
N SER A 73 -5.96 -25.35 -27.46
CA SER A 73 -6.96 -24.27 -27.34
C SER A 73 -7.99 -24.56 -26.22
N ARG A 74 -8.40 -25.81 -26.08
CA ARG A 74 -9.34 -26.24 -25.01
C ARG A 74 -8.69 -26.22 -23.63
N GLY A 75 -7.45 -26.70 -23.52
CA GLY A 75 -6.68 -26.68 -22.27
C GLY A 75 -6.46 -25.26 -21.78
N ARG A 76 -6.02 -24.34 -22.67
CA ARG A 76 -5.86 -22.92 -22.32
C ARG A 76 -7.16 -22.24 -21.92
N SER A 77 -8.27 -22.50 -22.62
CA SER A 77 -9.58 -21.94 -22.23
C SER A 77 -10.05 -22.46 -20.87
N LEU A 78 -9.84 -23.75 -20.59
CA LEU A 78 -10.15 -24.33 -19.28
C LEU A 78 -9.26 -23.69 -18.18
N GLY A 79 -7.97 -23.55 -18.43
CA GLY A 79 -7.04 -22.88 -17.54
C GLY A 79 -7.47 -21.44 -17.25
N ALA A 80 -7.83 -20.68 -18.29
CA ALA A 80 -8.33 -19.32 -18.14
C ALA A 80 -9.62 -19.21 -17.29
N ALA A 81 -10.53 -20.18 -17.46
CA ALA A 81 -11.74 -20.25 -16.61
C ALA A 81 -11.41 -20.60 -15.15
N CYS A 82 -10.46 -21.51 -14.94
CA CYS A 82 -9.97 -21.85 -13.58
C CYS A 82 -9.25 -20.68 -12.93
N ASP A 83 -8.49 -19.87 -13.68
CA ASP A 83 -7.86 -18.65 -13.18
C ASP A 83 -8.91 -17.65 -12.66
N LEU A 84 -10.01 -17.44 -13.38
CA LEU A 84 -11.12 -16.59 -12.93
C LEU A 84 -11.77 -17.14 -11.65
N LEU A 85 -11.98 -18.44 -11.55
CA LEU A 85 -12.54 -19.07 -10.35
C LEU A 85 -11.61 -18.91 -9.13
N THR A 86 -10.30 -19.01 -9.32
CA THR A 86 -9.33 -18.81 -8.24
C THR A 86 -9.30 -17.35 -7.78
N LEU A 87 -9.44 -16.40 -8.69
CA LEU A 87 -9.52 -14.97 -8.37
C LEU A 87 -10.82 -14.57 -7.67
N ALA A 88 -11.94 -15.24 -7.97
CA ALA A 88 -13.27 -14.87 -7.43
C ALA A 88 -13.39 -15.10 -5.91
N GLY A 89 -12.34 -15.45 -5.22
CA GLY A 89 -12.32 -15.56 -3.78
C GLY A 89 -11.79 -14.31 -3.14
N LEU A 90 -12.70 -13.54 -2.56
CA LEU A 90 -12.37 -12.46 -1.65
C LEU A 90 -11.56 -13.07 -0.50
N THR A 91 -10.24 -12.89 -0.52
CA THR A 91 -9.38 -13.47 0.50
C THR A 91 -9.07 -12.43 1.56
N PRO A 92 -9.33 -12.73 2.83
CA PRO A 92 -8.93 -11.86 3.92
C PRO A 92 -7.47 -12.10 4.37
N VAL A 93 -6.69 -12.75 3.54
CA VAL A 93 -5.27 -13.04 3.82
C VAL A 93 -4.41 -12.00 3.14
N ARG A 94 -3.52 -11.40 3.93
CA ARG A 94 -2.53 -10.44 3.43
C ARG A 94 -1.59 -11.12 2.42
N PRO A 95 -1.46 -10.62 1.20
CA PRO A 95 -0.45 -11.08 0.27
C PRO A 95 0.97 -10.74 0.76
N PRO A 96 2.01 -11.49 0.37
CA PRO A 96 3.39 -11.07 0.63
C PRO A 96 3.75 -9.85 -0.23
N PHE A 97 4.63 -8.96 0.25
CA PHE A 97 5.20 -7.93 -0.62
C PHE A 97 6.04 -8.53 -1.77
N GLY A 98 6.76 -9.63 -1.52
CA GLY A 98 7.51 -10.34 -2.56
C GLY A 98 8.52 -9.44 -3.27
N ILE A 99 9.22 -8.59 -2.52
CA ILE A 99 10.31 -7.74 -3.02
C ILE A 99 11.62 -8.34 -2.57
N ASP A 100 12.14 -9.31 -3.32
CA ASP A 100 13.35 -10.04 -2.94
C ASP A 100 14.63 -9.24 -3.24
N SER A 101 14.60 -8.34 -4.23
CA SER A 101 15.74 -7.51 -4.60
C SER A 101 15.34 -6.26 -5.36
N VAL A 102 16.20 -5.24 -5.30
CA VAL A 102 16.12 -4.01 -6.11
C VAL A 102 17.49 -3.65 -6.66
N VAL A 103 17.53 -2.79 -7.67
CA VAL A 103 18.79 -2.21 -8.16
C VAL A 103 19.05 -0.94 -7.36
N ALA A 104 20.09 -0.94 -6.52
CA ALA A 104 20.59 0.22 -5.80
C ALA A 104 22.05 0.46 -6.17
N GLU A 105 22.45 1.72 -6.37
CA GLU A 105 23.79 2.10 -6.83
C GLU A 105 24.29 1.29 -8.05
N GLY A 106 23.34 0.95 -8.96
CA GLY A 106 23.64 0.19 -10.19
C GLY A 106 23.89 -1.31 -9.99
N LYS A 107 23.66 -1.85 -8.79
CA LYS A 107 23.85 -3.27 -8.46
C LYS A 107 22.55 -3.88 -7.92
N PRO A 108 22.28 -5.16 -8.20
CA PRO A 108 21.21 -5.88 -7.53
C PRO A 108 21.54 -6.05 -6.06
N VAL A 109 20.61 -5.65 -5.20
CA VAL A 109 20.73 -5.74 -3.74
C VAL A 109 19.52 -6.51 -3.21
N ALA A 110 19.79 -7.52 -2.39
CA ALA A 110 18.74 -8.27 -1.71
C ALA A 110 18.01 -7.39 -0.68
N ILE A 111 16.72 -7.62 -0.55
CA ILE A 111 15.85 -6.94 0.42
C ILE A 111 15.38 -7.94 1.46
N VAL A 112 15.47 -7.53 2.71
CA VAL A 112 14.94 -8.27 3.87
C VAL A 112 13.77 -7.46 4.45
N GLU A 113 12.59 -8.07 4.46
CA GLU A 113 11.40 -7.52 5.13
C GLU A 113 11.51 -7.85 6.62
N GLU A 114 11.57 -6.84 7.48
CA GLU A 114 11.66 -7.00 8.94
C GLU A 114 10.65 -6.08 9.65
N ILE A 115 10.27 -6.43 10.87
CA ILE A 115 9.36 -5.64 11.68
C ILE A 115 10.19 -4.70 12.57
N ALA A 116 10.12 -3.39 12.31
CA ALA A 116 10.80 -2.38 13.10
C ALA A 116 10.05 -2.01 14.39
N ALA A 117 8.70 -2.04 14.34
CA ALA A 117 7.84 -1.85 15.50
C ALA A 117 6.53 -2.63 15.31
N HIS A 118 5.87 -2.99 16.39
CA HIS A 118 4.63 -3.78 16.35
C HIS A 118 3.64 -3.28 17.40
N THR A 119 2.37 -3.13 16.96
CA THR A 119 1.22 -2.87 17.81
C THR A 119 0.13 -3.91 17.51
N PRO A 120 -0.92 -4.01 18.32
CA PRO A 120 -2.02 -4.93 18.01
C PRO A 120 -2.66 -4.69 16.63
N PHE A 121 -2.68 -3.44 16.14
CA PHE A 121 -3.38 -3.06 14.91
C PHE A 121 -2.47 -2.75 13.73
N CYS A 122 -1.16 -2.63 13.95
CA CYS A 122 -0.23 -2.30 12.87
C CYS A 122 1.18 -2.81 13.16
N SER A 123 1.87 -3.24 12.12
CA SER A 123 3.33 -3.42 12.14
C SER A 123 3.99 -2.32 11.32
N LEU A 124 5.06 -1.76 11.83
CA LEU A 124 5.97 -0.94 11.03
C LEU A 124 6.95 -1.87 10.34
N LEU A 125 6.75 -2.11 9.05
CA LEU A 125 7.69 -2.90 8.26
C LEU A 125 8.85 -2.04 7.81
N HIS A 126 10.07 -2.60 7.86
CA HIS A 126 11.28 -2.04 7.30
C HIS A 126 11.81 -2.95 6.19
N PHE A 127 12.03 -2.40 5.01
CA PHE A 127 12.60 -3.11 3.87
C PHE A 127 14.10 -2.85 3.81
N ARG A 128 14.84 -3.57 4.68
CA ARG A 128 16.29 -3.39 4.84
C ARG A 128 17.03 -3.96 3.63
N LYS A 129 17.98 -3.18 3.13
CA LYS A 129 18.95 -3.65 2.12
C LYS A 129 20.01 -4.52 2.78
N ASP A 130 20.22 -5.72 2.26
CA ASP A 130 21.22 -6.66 2.79
C ASP A 130 22.63 -6.35 2.26
N THR A 131 23.02 -5.09 2.37
CA THR A 131 24.35 -4.59 1.98
C THR A 131 24.60 -3.22 2.59
N THR A 132 25.87 -2.84 2.72
CA THR A 132 26.25 -1.48 3.07
C THR A 132 26.35 -0.65 1.79
N LEU A 133 25.57 0.41 1.72
CA LEU A 133 25.61 1.38 0.63
C LEU A 133 26.75 2.38 0.80
N SER A 134 27.14 3.05 -0.28
CA SER A 134 28.19 4.06 -0.28
C SER A 134 27.82 5.30 0.56
N SER A 135 26.52 5.61 0.66
CA SER A 135 25.97 6.67 1.50
C SER A 135 24.61 6.26 2.10
N PRO A 136 24.28 6.76 3.31
CA PRO A 136 22.96 6.58 3.87
C PRO A 136 21.88 7.12 2.92
N GLN A 137 20.77 6.41 2.79
CA GLN A 137 19.62 6.84 2.01
C GLN A 137 18.59 7.52 2.92
N PRO A 138 17.83 8.50 2.39
CA PRO A 138 16.72 9.12 3.12
C PRO A 138 15.71 8.08 3.61
N ARG A 139 15.32 8.19 4.89
CA ARG A 139 14.34 7.30 5.50
C ARG A 139 12.92 7.79 5.21
N VAL A 140 12.08 6.94 4.66
CA VAL A 140 10.73 7.30 4.26
C VAL A 140 9.71 6.37 4.90
N LEU A 141 8.76 6.93 5.64
CA LEU A 141 7.56 6.24 6.10
C LEU A 141 6.47 6.34 5.04
N VAL A 142 6.14 5.24 4.43
CA VAL A 142 4.97 5.10 3.54
C VAL A 142 3.77 4.72 4.40
N ILE A 143 2.80 5.60 4.50
CA ILE A 143 1.57 5.37 5.26
C ILE A 143 0.54 4.78 4.30
N ALA A 144 0.31 3.47 4.45
CA ALA A 144 -0.62 2.74 3.61
C ALA A 144 -2.08 3.06 3.96
N PRO A 145 -2.98 3.12 2.97
CA PRO A 145 -4.39 3.36 3.23
C PRO A 145 -5.00 2.21 4.04
N MET A 146 -5.80 2.58 5.04
CA MET A 146 -6.68 1.68 5.77
C MET A 146 -8.11 1.82 5.20
N SER A 147 -8.26 1.36 3.95
CA SER A 147 -9.48 1.51 3.16
C SER A 147 -10.01 0.17 2.65
N GLY A 148 -9.76 -0.91 3.38
CA GLY A 148 -10.19 -2.25 3.07
C GLY A 148 -9.19 -3.10 2.28
N HIS A 149 -8.10 -2.53 1.77
CA HIS A 149 -6.99 -3.28 1.16
C HIS A 149 -5.80 -3.38 2.11
N PHE A 150 -4.99 -4.41 1.94
CA PHE A 150 -3.72 -4.53 2.65
C PHE A 150 -2.67 -3.57 2.09
N ALA A 151 -1.64 -3.26 2.88
CA ALA A 151 -0.54 -2.39 2.49
C ALA A 151 0.21 -2.87 1.23
N THR A 152 0.12 -4.15 0.90
CA THR A 152 0.69 -4.76 -0.32
C THR A 152 0.16 -4.16 -1.62
N LEU A 153 -0.99 -3.48 -1.59
CA LEU A 153 -1.47 -2.67 -2.72
C LEU A 153 -0.43 -1.62 -3.16
N LEU A 154 0.42 -1.16 -2.23
CA LEU A 154 1.51 -0.23 -2.51
C LEU A 154 2.84 -0.91 -2.90
N ARG A 155 2.84 -2.23 -3.21
CA ARG A 155 4.06 -2.97 -3.61
C ARG A 155 4.86 -2.25 -4.70
N GLY A 156 4.18 -1.75 -5.73
CA GLY A 156 4.82 -1.00 -6.82
C GLY A 156 5.45 0.30 -6.35
N THR A 157 4.79 1.02 -5.45
CA THR A 157 5.28 2.24 -4.81
C THR A 157 6.56 1.95 -4.01
N VAL A 158 6.49 0.97 -3.12
CA VAL A 158 7.61 0.56 -2.25
C VAL A 158 8.81 0.10 -3.09
N ARG A 159 8.59 -0.79 -4.06
CA ARG A 159 9.66 -1.28 -4.95
C ARG A 159 10.37 -0.15 -5.69
N THR A 160 9.61 0.83 -6.20
CA THR A 160 10.18 2.00 -6.90
C THR A 160 11.06 2.82 -5.96
N MET A 161 10.57 3.07 -4.73
CA MET A 161 11.29 3.90 -3.76
C MET A 161 12.55 3.23 -3.21
N LEU A 162 12.54 1.92 -3.06
CA LEU A 162 13.65 1.14 -2.50
C LEU A 162 14.96 1.27 -3.28
N ALA A 163 14.93 1.67 -4.55
CA ALA A 163 16.16 1.92 -5.31
C ALA A 163 17.02 3.02 -4.67
N GLU A 164 16.39 4.03 -4.07
CA GLU A 164 17.06 5.26 -3.64
C GLU A 164 16.71 5.71 -2.21
N HIS A 165 15.81 5.00 -1.51
CA HIS A 165 15.37 5.34 -0.15
C HIS A 165 15.43 4.12 0.78
N ASP A 166 15.56 4.39 2.06
CA ASP A 166 15.36 3.44 3.15
C ASP A 166 13.88 3.49 3.56
N VAL A 167 13.13 2.41 3.25
CA VAL A 167 11.66 2.46 3.22
C VAL A 167 11.05 1.68 4.38
N TYR A 168 10.18 2.38 5.11
CA TYR A 168 9.29 1.84 6.14
C TYR A 168 7.83 1.92 5.65
N VAL A 169 6.99 0.96 6.05
CA VAL A 169 5.58 0.91 5.63
C VAL A 169 4.70 0.56 6.82
N THR A 170 3.57 1.25 6.96
CA THR A 170 2.52 0.83 7.90
C THR A 170 1.77 -0.37 7.33
N ASP A 171 1.85 -1.51 7.99
CA ASP A 171 1.15 -2.74 7.63
C ASP A 171 0.01 -2.98 8.62
N TRP A 172 -1.18 -2.51 8.27
CA TRP A 172 -2.36 -2.58 9.13
C TRP A 172 -2.87 -4.01 9.26
N HIS A 173 -3.12 -4.44 10.49
CA HIS A 173 -3.65 -5.76 10.78
C HIS A 173 -5.17 -5.82 10.56
N ASN A 174 -5.65 -6.97 10.10
CA ASN A 174 -7.09 -7.17 9.97
C ASN A 174 -7.74 -7.21 11.36
N PRO A 175 -8.66 -6.28 11.71
CA PRO A 175 -9.27 -6.21 13.04
C PRO A 175 -9.99 -7.50 13.47
N ARG A 176 -10.43 -8.33 12.54
CA ARG A 176 -11.03 -9.63 12.87
C ARG A 176 -10.05 -10.60 13.55
N ASP A 177 -8.75 -10.37 13.37
CA ASP A 177 -7.68 -11.19 13.94
C ASP A 177 -7.10 -10.57 15.22
N VAL A 178 -7.59 -9.37 15.63
CA VAL A 178 -7.15 -8.65 16.84
C VAL A 178 -8.14 -8.88 17.98
N PRO A 179 -7.74 -9.51 19.10
CA PRO A 179 -8.61 -9.75 20.25
C PRO A 179 -9.25 -8.47 20.79
N LEU A 180 -10.49 -8.57 21.32
CA LEU A 180 -11.18 -7.42 21.93
C LEU A 180 -10.42 -6.82 23.12
N SER A 181 -9.65 -7.64 23.85
CA SER A 181 -8.82 -7.21 24.99
C SER A 181 -7.73 -6.20 24.59
N GLN A 182 -7.41 -6.09 23.30
CA GLN A 182 -6.45 -5.09 22.78
C GLN A 182 -7.07 -3.69 22.60
N GLY A 183 -8.31 -3.50 23.03
CA GLY A 183 -8.98 -2.21 23.03
C GLY A 183 -9.60 -1.82 21.68
N ARG A 184 -9.89 -0.52 21.58
CA ARG A 184 -10.45 0.11 20.37
C ARG A 184 -9.35 0.54 19.41
N PHE A 185 -9.75 0.83 18.16
CA PHE A 185 -8.92 1.52 17.18
C PHE A 185 -9.82 2.44 16.36
N GLY A 186 -9.62 3.74 16.45
CA GLY A 186 -10.33 4.79 15.74
C GLY A 186 -9.39 5.74 15.02
N PHE A 187 -9.89 6.92 14.68
CA PHE A 187 -9.12 7.94 13.98
C PHE A 187 -7.97 8.50 14.84
N ASP A 188 -8.21 8.68 16.14
CA ASP A 188 -7.20 9.16 17.09
C ASP A 188 -6.03 8.18 17.20
N GLU A 189 -6.32 6.89 17.34
CA GLU A 189 -5.31 5.85 17.42
C GLU A 189 -4.53 5.74 16.10
N PHE A 190 -5.19 5.97 14.95
CA PHE A 190 -4.49 6.01 13.66
C PHE A 190 -3.48 7.16 13.60
N VAL A 191 -3.88 8.38 13.99
CA VAL A 191 -2.98 9.54 14.03
C VAL A 191 -1.82 9.29 14.98
N GLN A 192 -2.08 8.71 16.16
CA GLN A 192 -1.05 8.38 17.13
C GLN A 192 -0.02 7.39 16.56
N HIS A 193 -0.47 6.35 15.83
CA HIS A 193 0.45 5.41 15.17
C HIS A 193 1.37 6.10 14.16
N VAL A 194 0.86 7.10 13.42
CA VAL A 194 1.71 7.88 12.50
C VAL A 194 2.78 8.65 13.27
N ILE A 195 2.45 9.24 14.41
CA ILE A 195 3.40 9.94 15.29
C ILE A 195 4.44 8.94 15.82
N ASP A 196 4.00 7.87 16.47
CA ASP A 196 4.87 6.86 17.12
C ASP A 196 5.84 6.21 16.12
N PHE A 197 5.37 5.90 14.92
CA PHE A 197 6.22 5.32 13.88
C PHE A 197 7.20 6.34 13.29
N THR A 198 6.81 7.61 13.18
CA THR A 198 7.73 8.68 12.79
C THR A 198 8.81 8.86 13.85
N GLU A 199 8.47 8.79 15.13
CA GLU A 199 9.42 8.79 16.25
C GLU A 199 10.37 7.59 16.22
N THR A 200 9.84 6.40 15.95
CA THR A 200 10.63 5.15 15.86
C THR A 200 11.68 5.26 14.75
N ILE A 201 11.34 5.84 13.61
CA ILE A 201 12.28 6.07 12.51
C ILE A 201 13.28 7.18 12.88
N GLY A 202 12.83 8.18 13.63
CA GLY A 202 13.64 9.24 14.21
C GLY A 202 13.78 10.49 13.35
N PRO A 203 14.50 11.51 13.86
CA PRO A 203 14.65 12.82 13.22
C PRO A 203 15.17 12.72 11.79
N GLY A 204 14.64 13.55 10.90
CA GLY A 204 15.01 13.56 9.47
C GLY A 204 14.23 12.57 8.61
N ALA A 205 13.26 11.85 9.16
CA ALA A 205 12.36 11.03 8.36
C ALA A 205 11.50 11.86 7.40
N HIS A 206 11.07 11.24 6.31
CA HIS A 206 10.11 11.78 5.35
C HIS A 206 8.83 10.97 5.39
N LEU A 207 7.66 11.59 5.19
CA LEU A 207 6.38 10.91 5.12
C LEU A 207 5.84 10.88 3.69
N LEU A 208 5.23 9.76 3.32
CA LEU A 208 4.46 9.63 2.08
C LEU A 208 3.12 8.95 2.42
N ALA A 209 2.04 9.72 2.41
CA ALA A 209 0.69 9.22 2.66
C ALA A 209 -0.10 9.11 1.36
N VAL A 210 -0.75 7.96 1.15
CA VAL A 210 -1.49 7.66 -0.08
C VAL A 210 -2.98 7.52 0.23
N CYS A 211 -3.83 8.32 -0.42
CA CYS A 211 -5.29 8.26 -0.31
C CYS A 211 -5.79 8.67 1.09
N GLN A 212 -6.62 7.86 1.72
CA GLN A 212 -7.29 8.12 3.01
C GLN A 212 -6.34 8.60 4.13
N PRO A 213 -5.12 8.05 4.34
CA PRO A 213 -4.22 8.48 5.43
C PRO A 213 -3.72 9.92 5.34
N THR A 214 -3.93 10.62 4.23
CA THR A 214 -3.42 12.00 4.06
C THR A 214 -3.95 12.96 5.11
N VAL A 215 -5.21 12.80 5.53
CA VAL A 215 -5.81 13.62 6.60
C VAL A 215 -5.13 13.35 7.94
N ALA A 216 -4.98 12.08 8.30
CA ALA A 216 -4.31 11.69 9.53
C ALA A 216 -2.82 12.05 9.55
N ALA A 217 -2.12 11.92 8.40
CA ALA A 217 -0.73 12.32 8.27
C ALA A 217 -0.55 13.84 8.44
N LEU A 218 -1.44 14.64 7.82
CA LEU A 218 -1.42 16.09 8.00
C LEU A 218 -1.71 16.47 9.46
N ALA A 219 -2.68 15.80 10.12
CA ALA A 219 -2.99 15.99 11.53
C ALA A 219 -1.79 15.63 12.43
N ALA A 220 -1.17 14.47 12.21
CA ALA A 220 0.00 14.03 12.97
C ALA A 220 1.15 15.05 12.86
N VAL A 221 1.47 15.50 11.66
CA VAL A 221 2.55 16.47 11.44
C VAL A 221 2.20 17.84 12.05
N ALA A 222 0.91 18.26 12.03
CA ALA A 222 0.47 19.49 12.67
C ALA A 222 0.65 19.45 14.19
N LEU A 223 0.27 18.34 14.83
CA LEU A 223 0.46 18.11 16.27
C LEU A 223 1.94 18.05 16.64
N MET A 224 2.76 17.32 15.89
CA MET A 224 4.21 17.29 16.08
C MET A 224 4.85 18.68 15.89
N ALA A 225 4.32 19.48 14.97
CA ALA A 225 4.80 20.86 14.75
C ALA A 225 4.38 21.81 15.89
N ASP A 226 3.21 21.64 16.48
CA ASP A 226 2.73 22.41 17.62
C ASP A 226 3.57 22.12 18.88
N ASP A 227 4.03 20.88 19.04
CA ASP A 227 4.91 20.43 20.13
C ASP A 227 6.41 20.71 19.87
N ASP A 228 6.78 21.35 18.75
CA ASP A 228 8.19 21.47 18.31
C ASP A 228 8.94 20.14 18.36
N HIS A 229 8.24 19.04 18.01
CA HIS A 229 8.71 17.68 18.20
C HIS A 229 10.01 17.42 17.43
N PRO A 230 11.05 16.80 18.04
CA PRO A 230 12.34 16.59 17.40
C PRO A 230 12.30 15.66 16.19
N ALA A 231 11.38 14.70 16.18
CA ALA A 231 11.16 13.79 15.05
C ALA A 231 10.14 14.32 14.03
N GLN A 232 9.73 15.60 14.11
CA GLN A 232 8.89 16.20 13.06
C GLN A 232 9.54 15.93 11.68
N PRO A 233 8.80 15.38 10.69
CA PRO A 233 9.38 14.95 9.43
C PRO A 233 9.96 16.12 8.62
N ALA A 234 11.02 15.85 7.87
CA ALA A 234 11.68 16.84 7.01
C ALA A 234 10.81 17.20 5.79
N SER A 235 10.09 16.25 5.24
CA SER A 235 9.06 16.47 4.21
C SER A 235 7.86 15.55 4.39
N MET A 236 6.73 16.00 3.85
CA MET A 236 5.48 15.24 3.79
C MET A 236 4.93 15.29 2.37
N THR A 237 4.68 14.12 1.78
CA THR A 237 4.01 13.96 0.49
C THR A 237 2.61 13.41 0.71
N LEU A 238 1.59 14.17 0.30
CA LEU A 238 0.18 13.77 0.35
C LEU A 238 -0.31 13.48 -1.06
N MET A 239 -0.77 12.25 -1.30
CA MET A 239 -1.12 11.76 -2.64
C MET A 239 -2.58 11.33 -2.72
N ALA A 240 -3.35 11.94 -3.63
CA ALA A 240 -4.72 11.55 -3.94
C ALA A 240 -5.61 11.40 -2.69
N GLY A 241 -5.56 12.39 -1.78
CA GLY A 241 -6.17 12.33 -0.46
C GLY A 241 -7.34 13.28 -0.26
N PRO A 242 -8.33 12.91 0.56
CA PRO A 242 -9.57 13.66 0.76
C PRO A 242 -9.40 14.77 1.82
N ILE A 243 -8.45 15.69 1.62
CA ILE A 243 -8.19 16.79 2.59
C ILE A 243 -9.40 17.72 2.69
N ASP A 244 -9.94 18.17 1.55
CA ASP A 244 -11.20 18.91 1.53
C ASP A 244 -12.15 18.34 0.48
N THR A 245 -13.05 17.48 0.91
CA THR A 245 -13.99 16.78 0.04
C THR A 245 -15.17 17.65 -0.43
N ARG A 246 -15.21 18.94 -0.05
CA ARG A 246 -16.17 19.93 -0.58
C ARG A 246 -15.75 20.42 -1.96
N ILE A 247 -14.45 20.29 -2.30
CA ILE A 247 -13.86 20.70 -3.58
C ILE A 247 -14.11 19.58 -4.60
N ASN A 248 -14.78 19.90 -5.70
CA ASN A 248 -15.06 18.95 -6.79
C ASN A 248 -15.57 17.58 -6.26
N PRO A 249 -16.69 17.53 -5.52
CA PRO A 249 -17.12 16.31 -4.85
C PRO A 249 -17.33 15.16 -5.84
N THR A 250 -16.84 13.99 -5.46
CA THR A 250 -17.00 12.75 -6.22
C THR A 250 -18.23 11.98 -5.78
N ARG A 251 -18.55 10.89 -6.48
CA ARG A 251 -19.64 9.99 -6.07
C ARG A 251 -19.43 9.41 -4.67
N VAL A 252 -18.18 9.19 -4.26
CA VAL A 252 -17.84 8.72 -2.91
C VAL A 252 -18.22 9.78 -1.88
N ASN A 253 -17.86 11.03 -2.15
CA ASN A 253 -18.20 12.16 -1.27
C ASN A 253 -19.72 12.36 -1.16
N ASP A 254 -20.43 12.30 -2.29
CA ASP A 254 -21.89 12.43 -2.32
C ASP A 254 -22.58 11.28 -1.56
N LEU A 255 -22.08 10.04 -1.71
CA LEU A 255 -22.59 8.90 -0.96
C LEU A 255 -22.40 9.09 0.55
N ALA A 256 -21.21 9.53 0.98
CA ALA A 256 -20.91 9.76 2.39
C ALA A 256 -21.84 10.83 3.02
N LYS A 257 -22.29 11.83 2.25
CA LYS A 257 -23.23 12.88 2.69
C LYS A 257 -24.69 12.50 2.54
N SER A 258 -25.00 11.46 1.77
CA SER A 258 -26.40 11.11 1.41
C SER A 258 -27.23 10.58 2.57
N LYS A 259 -26.59 10.15 3.66
CA LYS A 259 -27.19 9.53 4.84
C LYS A 259 -26.51 10.05 6.11
N PRO A 260 -27.25 10.10 7.24
CA PRO A 260 -26.64 10.41 8.52
C PRO A 260 -25.73 9.28 9.00
N ILE A 261 -24.80 9.56 9.93
CA ILE A 261 -23.80 8.59 10.38
C ILE A 261 -24.42 7.33 11.00
N GLU A 262 -25.56 7.47 11.67
CA GLU A 262 -26.32 6.37 12.26
C GLU A 262 -26.79 5.36 11.19
N TRP A 263 -27.06 5.84 9.98
CA TRP A 263 -27.40 4.96 8.86
C TRP A 263 -26.22 4.07 8.48
N PHE A 264 -25.01 4.62 8.40
CA PHE A 264 -23.78 3.85 8.12
C PHE A 264 -23.54 2.83 9.23
N GLU A 265 -23.68 3.24 10.48
CA GLU A 265 -23.55 2.35 11.62
C GLU A 265 -24.55 1.18 11.55
N GLN A 266 -25.83 1.48 11.32
CA GLN A 266 -26.90 0.46 11.31
C GLN A 266 -26.88 -0.44 10.06
N ASN A 267 -26.35 0.02 8.94
CA ASN A 267 -26.44 -0.71 7.68
C ASN A 267 -25.13 -1.32 7.18
N LEU A 268 -23.99 -0.86 7.65
CA LEU A 268 -22.68 -1.30 7.14
C LEU A 268 -21.79 -1.96 8.19
N ILE A 269 -22.06 -1.75 9.48
CA ILE A 269 -21.27 -2.34 10.55
C ILE A 269 -21.82 -3.72 10.90
N SER A 270 -20.93 -4.68 11.04
CA SER A 270 -21.21 -6.06 11.45
C SER A 270 -20.29 -6.48 12.58
N ALA A 271 -20.66 -7.53 13.31
CA ALA A 271 -19.78 -8.15 14.28
C ALA A 271 -18.96 -9.27 13.63
N VAL A 272 -17.68 -9.35 13.96
CA VAL A 272 -16.81 -10.45 13.56
C VAL A 272 -17.38 -11.78 14.08
N PRO A 273 -17.52 -12.83 13.23
CA PRO A 273 -18.04 -14.12 13.64
C PRO A 273 -17.18 -14.83 14.69
N PHE A 274 -17.76 -15.81 15.35
CA PHE A 274 -16.99 -16.76 16.17
C PHE A 274 -15.96 -17.50 15.31
N GLY A 275 -14.84 -17.87 15.92
CA GLY A 275 -13.74 -18.56 15.25
C GLY A 275 -12.58 -17.68 14.86
N PHE A 276 -12.72 -16.34 14.95
CA PHE A 276 -11.63 -15.39 14.80
C PHE A 276 -11.20 -14.84 16.17
N ALA A 277 -9.94 -14.44 16.29
CA ALA A 277 -9.42 -13.85 17.55
C ALA A 277 -10.18 -12.58 17.95
N GLY A 278 -10.62 -11.77 16.98
CA GLY A 278 -11.43 -10.57 17.18
C GLY A 278 -12.94 -10.82 17.20
N ALA A 279 -13.41 -12.04 17.50
CA ALA A 279 -14.84 -12.35 17.58
C ALA A 279 -15.61 -11.28 18.38
N HIS A 280 -16.77 -10.90 17.87
CA HIS A 280 -17.63 -9.81 18.38
C HIS A 280 -17.11 -8.38 18.20
N ARG A 281 -15.89 -8.17 17.69
CA ARG A 281 -15.45 -6.82 17.31
C ARG A 281 -16.39 -6.27 16.25
N ARG A 282 -16.83 -5.04 16.45
CA ARG A 282 -17.62 -4.31 15.46
C ARG A 282 -16.70 -3.84 14.34
N VAL A 283 -17.04 -4.18 13.10
CA VAL A 283 -16.21 -3.87 11.93
C VAL A 283 -17.07 -3.42 10.74
N TYR A 284 -16.48 -2.63 9.87
CA TYR A 284 -16.92 -2.45 8.49
C TYR A 284 -16.23 -3.54 7.65
N PRO A 285 -16.98 -4.54 7.14
CA PRO A 285 -16.36 -5.69 6.49
C PRO A 285 -15.72 -5.34 5.15
N GLY A 286 -14.50 -5.87 4.91
CA GLY A 286 -13.75 -5.62 3.69
C GLY A 286 -14.48 -6.02 2.41
N PHE A 287 -15.30 -7.07 2.44
CA PHE A 287 -16.10 -7.49 1.28
C PHE A 287 -17.22 -6.49 0.92
N VAL A 288 -17.77 -5.75 1.89
CA VAL A 288 -18.76 -4.69 1.64
C VAL A 288 -18.07 -3.52 0.93
N GLN A 289 -16.89 -3.14 1.42
CA GLN A 289 -16.08 -2.09 0.82
C GLN A 289 -15.70 -2.42 -0.63
N LEU A 290 -15.20 -3.63 -0.86
CA LEU A 290 -14.83 -4.09 -2.18
C LEU A 290 -16.02 -4.07 -3.13
N SER A 291 -17.19 -4.52 -2.66
CA SER A 291 -18.44 -4.48 -3.44
C SER A 291 -18.81 -3.06 -3.85
N ALA A 292 -18.62 -2.08 -2.96
CA ALA A 292 -18.83 -0.67 -3.27
C ALA A 292 -17.87 -0.18 -4.36
N PHE A 293 -16.58 -0.44 -4.24
CA PHE A 293 -15.57 -0.06 -5.24
C PHE A 293 -15.80 -0.71 -6.60
N MET A 294 -16.09 -2.02 -6.63
CA MET A 294 -16.41 -2.73 -7.87
C MET A 294 -17.61 -2.14 -8.58
N SER A 295 -18.64 -1.73 -7.82
CA SER A 295 -19.87 -1.16 -8.38
C SER A 295 -19.68 0.18 -9.09
N MET A 296 -18.68 0.98 -8.70
CA MET A 296 -18.40 2.29 -9.31
C MET A 296 -17.93 2.18 -10.75
N ASN A 297 -17.16 1.14 -11.09
CA ASN A 297 -16.54 0.94 -12.39
C ASN A 297 -16.76 -0.48 -12.94
N LEU A 298 -17.94 -1.07 -12.70
CA LEU A 298 -18.25 -2.47 -13.01
C LEU A 298 -17.93 -2.84 -14.46
N GLY A 299 -18.26 -2.00 -15.44
CA GLY A 299 -17.99 -2.25 -16.86
C GLY A 299 -16.50 -2.44 -17.14
N ARG A 300 -15.64 -1.63 -16.52
CA ARG A 300 -14.18 -1.74 -16.68
C ARG A 300 -13.62 -3.02 -16.05
N HIS A 301 -14.17 -3.43 -14.90
CA HIS A 301 -13.77 -4.68 -14.27
C HIS A 301 -14.15 -5.90 -15.12
N LEU A 302 -15.37 -5.91 -15.68
CA LEU A 302 -15.82 -6.96 -16.59
C LEU A 302 -14.94 -7.05 -17.84
N GLU A 303 -14.65 -5.93 -18.49
CA GLU A 303 -13.73 -5.86 -19.65
C GLU A 303 -12.33 -6.38 -19.30
N SER A 304 -11.83 -6.10 -18.10
CA SER A 304 -10.54 -6.63 -17.63
C SER A 304 -10.56 -8.14 -17.48
N PHE A 305 -11.63 -8.73 -16.92
CA PHE A 305 -11.77 -10.18 -16.80
C PHE A 305 -11.91 -10.87 -18.15
N GLU A 306 -12.69 -10.30 -19.07
CA GLU A 306 -12.80 -10.79 -20.44
C GLU A 306 -11.44 -10.74 -21.13
N THR A 307 -10.70 -9.63 -20.98
CA THR A 307 -9.36 -9.48 -21.52
C THR A 307 -8.40 -10.53 -20.94
N MET A 308 -8.40 -10.72 -19.63
CA MET A 308 -7.55 -11.72 -18.97
C MET A 308 -7.83 -13.14 -19.51
N HIS A 309 -9.11 -13.50 -19.57
CA HIS A 309 -9.54 -14.80 -20.14
C HIS A 309 -9.10 -14.95 -21.60
N TYR A 310 -9.34 -13.95 -22.43
CA TYR A 310 -9.01 -13.99 -23.85
C TYR A 310 -7.49 -14.12 -24.10
N GLU A 311 -6.67 -13.31 -23.45
CA GLU A 311 -5.21 -13.33 -23.62
C GLU A 311 -4.62 -14.66 -23.10
N ARG A 312 -5.13 -15.20 -21.98
CA ARG A 312 -4.72 -16.51 -21.48
C ARG A 312 -5.11 -17.64 -22.44
N ALA A 313 -6.35 -17.64 -22.94
CA ALA A 313 -6.83 -18.64 -23.90
C ALA A 313 -6.09 -18.57 -25.24
N LYS A 314 -5.65 -17.39 -25.66
CA LYS A 314 -4.85 -17.18 -26.86
C LYS A 314 -3.41 -17.71 -26.71
N GLY A 315 -2.90 -17.79 -25.49
CA GLY A 315 -1.53 -18.25 -25.18
C GLY A 315 -0.54 -17.10 -25.02
N ASP A 316 -1.02 -15.87 -24.73
CA ASP A 316 -0.21 -14.73 -24.33
C ASP A 316 -0.39 -14.44 -22.84
N PRO A 317 0.42 -15.06 -21.96
CA PRO A 317 0.24 -14.94 -20.51
C PRO A 317 0.61 -13.55 -19.97
N GLY A 318 1.50 -12.80 -20.60
CA GLY A 318 2.08 -11.61 -19.98
C GLY A 318 1.06 -10.53 -19.62
N LYS A 319 0.09 -10.25 -20.50
CA LYS A 319 -0.99 -9.30 -20.22
C LYS A 319 -2.02 -9.89 -19.24
N ALA A 320 -2.33 -11.17 -19.37
CA ALA A 320 -3.24 -11.86 -18.46
C ALA A 320 -2.67 -11.90 -17.04
N ASP A 321 -1.39 -12.20 -16.88
CA ASP A 321 -0.71 -12.24 -15.57
C ASP A 321 -0.65 -10.85 -14.92
N THR A 322 -0.46 -9.79 -15.70
CA THR A 322 -0.52 -8.41 -15.19
C THR A 322 -1.90 -8.08 -14.60
N ILE A 323 -2.98 -8.45 -15.31
CA ILE A 323 -4.35 -8.25 -14.85
C ILE A 323 -4.61 -9.12 -13.61
N ARG A 324 -4.19 -10.38 -13.64
CA ARG A 324 -4.33 -11.32 -12.53
C ARG A 324 -3.68 -10.78 -11.26
N THR A 325 -2.41 -10.37 -11.33
CA THR A 325 -1.66 -9.83 -10.19
C THR A 325 -2.35 -8.60 -9.59
N PHE A 326 -2.88 -7.71 -10.46
CA PHE A 326 -3.67 -6.58 -9.97
C PHE A 326 -4.90 -7.04 -9.18
N TYR A 327 -5.67 -8.02 -9.68
CA TYR A 327 -6.87 -8.48 -8.99
C TYR A 327 -6.58 -9.35 -7.77
N GLU A 328 -5.46 -10.06 -7.72
CA GLU A 328 -5.01 -10.76 -6.52
C GLU A 328 -4.82 -9.79 -5.34
N GLU A 329 -4.23 -8.61 -5.60
CA GLU A 329 -4.13 -7.54 -4.61
C GLU A 329 -5.47 -6.84 -4.33
N TYR A 330 -6.24 -6.56 -5.39
CA TYR A 330 -7.49 -5.84 -5.28
C TYR A 330 -8.57 -6.62 -4.53
N PHE A 331 -8.54 -7.95 -4.58
CA PHE A 331 -9.46 -8.83 -3.86
C PHE A 331 -8.95 -9.27 -2.49
N ALA A 332 -7.69 -9.02 -2.18
CA ALA A 332 -7.18 -9.19 -0.84
C ALA A 332 -7.67 -8.05 0.03
N THR A 333 -8.70 -8.31 0.84
CA THR A 333 -9.36 -7.28 1.64
C THR A 333 -9.33 -7.60 3.13
N MET A 334 -9.22 -6.56 3.94
CA MET A 334 -9.32 -6.60 5.38
C MET A 334 -10.53 -5.80 5.86
N ASP A 335 -11.02 -6.12 7.04
CA ASP A 335 -12.03 -5.33 7.70
C ASP A 335 -11.45 -4.01 8.21
N LEU A 336 -12.30 -3.05 8.53
CA LEU A 336 -11.94 -1.87 9.32
C LEU A 336 -12.66 -1.94 10.67
N THR A 337 -12.07 -1.44 11.73
CA THR A 337 -12.84 -1.25 12.97
C THR A 337 -14.00 -0.30 12.72
N ALA A 338 -15.13 -0.53 13.36
CA ALA A 338 -16.30 0.34 13.23
C ALA A 338 -15.98 1.78 13.64
N ASP A 339 -15.19 1.94 14.72
CA ASP A 339 -14.79 3.24 15.23
C ASP A 339 -14.01 4.02 14.16
N PHE A 340 -12.96 3.44 13.60
CA PHE A 340 -12.17 4.09 12.57
C PHE A 340 -12.99 4.46 11.33
N TYR A 341 -13.84 3.52 10.85
CA TYR A 341 -14.67 3.77 9.67
C TYR A 341 -15.67 4.90 9.90
N LEU A 342 -16.44 4.84 11.00
CA LEU A 342 -17.49 5.82 11.30
C LEU A 342 -16.90 7.19 11.62
N GLU A 343 -15.82 7.26 12.40
CA GLU A 343 -15.12 8.51 12.71
C GLU A 343 -14.52 9.14 11.44
N THR A 344 -13.96 8.33 10.53
CA THR A 344 -13.46 8.85 9.25
C THR A 344 -14.60 9.39 8.39
N VAL A 345 -15.73 8.67 8.27
CA VAL A 345 -16.90 9.15 7.50
C VAL A 345 -17.43 10.45 8.07
N ASP A 346 -17.66 10.51 9.37
CA ASP A 346 -18.17 11.70 10.05
C ASP A 346 -17.19 12.88 9.93
N THR A 347 -15.95 12.68 10.35
CA THR A 347 -14.97 13.75 10.50
C THR A 347 -14.50 14.32 9.17
N VAL A 348 -14.18 13.42 8.20
CA VAL A 348 -13.57 13.81 6.92
C VAL A 348 -14.63 14.15 5.88
N PHE A 349 -15.68 13.32 5.76
CA PHE A 349 -16.61 13.42 4.64
C PHE A 349 -17.91 14.15 4.96
N GLN A 350 -18.40 14.12 6.21
CA GLN A 350 -19.64 14.78 6.60
C GLN A 350 -19.38 16.15 7.22
N ARG A 351 -18.59 16.22 8.29
CA ARG A 351 -18.30 17.49 9.00
C ARG A 351 -17.18 18.30 8.34
N HIS A 352 -16.30 17.67 7.54
CA HIS A 352 -15.11 18.35 6.97
C HIS A 352 -14.26 19.04 8.03
N ALA A 353 -14.05 18.36 9.17
CA ALA A 353 -13.55 18.97 10.38
C ALA A 353 -12.15 19.61 10.21
N LEU A 354 -11.24 18.98 9.45
CA LEU A 354 -9.90 19.52 9.24
C LEU A 354 -9.91 20.85 8.47
N PRO A 355 -10.54 20.99 7.29
CA PRO A 355 -10.57 22.26 6.57
C PRO A 355 -11.46 23.33 7.22
N LEU A 356 -12.27 22.98 8.21
CA LEU A 356 -13.04 23.95 9.01
C LEU A 356 -12.34 24.34 10.32
N ASN A 357 -11.12 23.82 10.58
CA ASN A 357 -10.40 23.99 11.84
C ASN A 357 -11.18 23.47 13.06
N GLU A 358 -11.90 22.37 12.91
CA GLU A 358 -12.72 21.71 13.93
C GLU A 358 -12.22 20.29 14.24
N LEU A 359 -11.14 19.85 13.58
CA LEU A 359 -10.58 18.53 13.83
C LEU A 359 -9.86 18.51 15.18
N GLU A 360 -10.33 17.64 16.06
CA GLU A 360 -9.64 17.32 17.31
C GLU A 360 -9.10 15.88 17.25
N VAL A 361 -7.94 15.69 17.83
CA VAL A 361 -7.31 14.38 18.03
C VAL A 361 -6.95 14.28 19.53
N GLN A 362 -7.50 13.32 20.22
CA GLN A 362 -7.33 13.16 21.68
C GLN A 362 -7.67 14.45 22.47
N GLY A 363 -8.68 15.20 22.01
CA GLY A 363 -9.11 16.46 22.62
C GLY A 363 -8.18 17.65 22.34
N ARG A 364 -7.22 17.52 21.41
CA ARG A 364 -6.35 18.60 20.94
C ARG A 364 -6.79 19.06 19.55
N LEU A 365 -7.02 20.35 19.40
CA LEU A 365 -7.32 20.94 18.10
C LEU A 365 -6.12 20.83 17.16
N VAL A 366 -6.35 20.34 15.95
CA VAL A 366 -5.34 20.21 14.90
C VAL A 366 -5.26 21.52 14.10
N ASP A 367 -4.12 22.19 14.16
CA ASP A 367 -3.85 23.44 13.43
C ASP A 367 -2.72 23.24 12.40
N PRO A 368 -3.01 22.97 11.11
CA PRO A 368 -1.98 22.81 10.09
C PRO A 368 -1.09 24.06 9.88
N SER A 369 -1.53 25.25 10.31
CA SER A 369 -0.72 26.48 10.26
C SER A 369 0.52 26.41 11.16
N ARG A 370 0.58 25.46 12.10
CA ARG A 370 1.76 25.20 12.94
C ARG A 370 2.92 24.59 12.14
N ILE A 371 2.64 23.98 11.00
CA ILE A 371 3.67 23.39 10.14
C ILE A 371 4.45 24.53 9.45
N ARG A 372 5.74 24.68 9.82
CA ARG A 372 6.61 25.77 9.33
C ARG A 372 7.90 25.28 8.70
N ARG A 373 8.29 24.02 8.95
CA ARG A 373 9.59 23.48 8.53
C ARG A 373 9.50 22.14 7.75
N THR A 374 8.40 21.43 7.83
CA THR A 374 8.17 20.23 7.00
C THR A 374 7.80 20.65 5.58
N ALA A 375 8.60 20.29 4.58
CA ALA A 375 8.24 20.56 3.19
C ALA A 375 7.01 19.77 2.76
N LEU A 376 6.12 20.39 2.00
CA LEU A 376 4.84 19.80 1.61
C LEU A 376 4.77 19.61 0.08
N LEU A 377 4.60 18.37 -0.34
CA LEU A 377 4.23 18.01 -1.71
C LEU A 377 2.80 17.46 -1.71
N THR A 378 1.93 18.01 -2.56
CA THR A 378 0.60 17.46 -2.84
C THR A 378 0.56 16.93 -4.27
N VAL A 379 0.04 15.71 -4.46
CA VAL A 379 -0.04 15.02 -5.76
C VAL A 379 -1.46 14.57 -6.04
N GLU A 380 -1.98 14.89 -7.21
CA GLU A 380 -3.34 14.56 -7.63
C GLU A 380 -3.36 13.93 -9.02
N GLY A 381 -4.37 13.12 -9.32
CA GLY A 381 -4.63 12.56 -10.64
C GLY A 381 -5.71 13.35 -11.37
N GLU A 382 -5.46 13.73 -12.64
CA GLU A 382 -6.44 14.49 -13.45
C GLU A 382 -7.80 13.77 -13.56
N LYS A 383 -7.79 12.42 -13.61
CA LYS A 383 -8.97 11.59 -13.79
C LYS A 383 -9.31 10.77 -12.54
N ASP A 384 -8.92 11.30 -11.38
CA ASP A 384 -9.22 10.64 -10.11
C ASP A 384 -10.71 10.79 -9.79
N ASP A 385 -11.43 9.67 -9.74
CA ASP A 385 -12.85 9.57 -9.47
C ASP A 385 -13.19 9.25 -8.00
N ILE A 386 -12.15 9.15 -7.17
CA ILE A 386 -12.24 8.94 -5.71
C ILE A 386 -11.89 10.22 -4.96
N CYS A 387 -10.72 10.81 -5.26
CA CYS A 387 -10.26 12.07 -4.69
C CYS A 387 -9.97 13.06 -5.84
N ALA A 388 -10.95 13.89 -6.16
CA ALA A 388 -10.86 14.79 -7.30
C ALA A 388 -9.81 15.89 -7.12
N VAL A 389 -9.38 16.46 -8.24
CA VAL A 389 -8.41 17.56 -8.29
C VAL A 389 -8.88 18.73 -7.40
N GLY A 390 -7.99 19.23 -6.56
CA GLY A 390 -8.22 20.27 -5.58
C GLY A 390 -8.42 19.76 -4.16
N GLN A 391 -8.86 18.51 -3.98
CA GLN A 391 -9.10 17.96 -2.64
C GLN A 391 -7.79 17.81 -1.84
N THR A 392 -6.74 17.27 -2.45
CA THR A 392 -5.43 17.14 -1.80
C THR A 392 -4.69 18.49 -1.76
N LEU A 393 -4.85 19.30 -2.81
CA LEU A 393 -4.26 20.66 -2.90
C LEU A 393 -4.65 21.52 -1.70
N ALA A 394 -5.85 21.39 -1.14
CA ALA A 394 -6.33 22.15 0.01
C ALA A 394 -5.35 22.15 1.20
N ALA A 395 -4.54 21.10 1.36
CA ALA A 395 -3.48 21.07 2.39
C ALA A 395 -2.47 22.22 2.24
N GLN A 396 -2.23 22.71 1.02
CA GLN A 396 -1.33 23.84 0.77
C GLN A 396 -1.86 25.13 1.39
N ASP A 397 -3.17 25.34 1.31
CA ASP A 397 -3.82 26.54 1.85
C ASP A 397 -3.89 26.47 3.38
N MET A 398 -4.14 25.29 3.95
CA MET A 398 -4.15 25.09 5.41
C MET A 398 -2.78 25.28 6.05
N CYS A 399 -1.69 24.96 5.37
CA CYS A 399 -0.32 25.22 5.81
C CYS A 399 0.11 26.63 5.44
N ASP A 400 -0.67 27.65 5.75
CA ASP A 400 -0.50 29.06 5.30
C ASP A 400 0.81 29.68 5.76
N LYS A 401 1.33 29.28 6.93
CA LYS A 401 2.61 29.77 7.49
C LYS A 401 3.84 29.03 6.97
N LEU A 402 3.65 27.97 6.16
CA LEU A 402 4.75 27.31 5.50
C LEU A 402 5.28 28.17 4.35
N ARG A 403 6.60 28.35 4.29
CA ARG A 403 7.23 29.21 3.29
C ARG A 403 6.98 28.67 1.87
N PRO A 404 6.73 29.54 0.86
CA PRO A 404 6.38 29.12 -0.49
C PRO A 404 7.36 28.14 -1.15
N TYR A 405 8.66 28.26 -0.89
CA TYR A 405 9.68 27.37 -1.46
C TYR A 405 9.66 25.94 -0.87
N LEU A 406 8.95 25.72 0.25
CA LEU A 406 8.69 24.41 0.83
C LEU A 406 7.37 23.78 0.36
N LYS A 407 6.63 24.48 -0.50
CA LYS A 407 5.33 24.07 -1.02
C LYS A 407 5.45 23.65 -2.48
N THR A 408 5.04 22.44 -2.80
CA THR A 408 5.01 21.94 -4.18
C THR A 408 3.68 21.24 -4.43
N HIS A 409 3.10 21.48 -5.60
CA HIS A 409 1.88 20.82 -6.04
C HIS A 409 2.08 20.19 -7.43
N HIS A 410 1.50 19.00 -7.65
CA HIS A 410 1.57 18.31 -8.93
C HIS A 410 0.24 17.64 -9.27
N VAL A 411 -0.32 17.97 -10.43
CA VAL A 411 -1.42 17.22 -11.04
C VAL A 411 -0.87 16.34 -12.15
N GLN A 412 -1.02 15.02 -12.01
CA GLN A 412 -0.61 14.07 -13.04
C GLN A 412 -1.70 13.89 -14.09
N THR A 413 -1.43 14.29 -15.33
CA THR A 413 -2.36 14.16 -16.44
C THR A 413 -2.57 12.70 -16.86
N GLY A 414 -3.82 12.36 -17.21
CA GLY A 414 -4.20 11.09 -17.81
C GLY A 414 -4.24 9.91 -16.86
N VAL A 415 -4.18 10.13 -15.53
CA VAL A 415 -4.27 9.06 -14.53
C VAL A 415 -5.51 9.21 -13.66
N GLY A 416 -6.13 8.07 -13.31
CA GLY A 416 -7.09 7.95 -12.22
C GLY A 416 -6.40 7.64 -10.90
N HIS A 417 -7.17 7.36 -9.87
CA HIS A 417 -6.72 7.19 -8.49
C HIS A 417 -5.49 6.29 -8.34
N TYR A 418 -5.56 5.05 -8.80
CA TYR A 418 -4.44 4.09 -8.68
C TYR A 418 -3.20 4.49 -9.50
N GLY A 419 -3.38 5.24 -10.59
CA GLY A 419 -2.27 5.72 -11.42
C GLY A 419 -1.39 6.78 -10.78
N VAL A 420 -1.85 7.38 -9.67
CA VAL A 420 -1.09 8.37 -8.89
C VAL A 420 0.08 7.70 -8.16
N PHE A 421 -0.10 6.48 -7.67
CA PHE A 421 0.87 5.80 -6.81
C PHE A 421 1.31 4.43 -7.35
N ASN A 422 0.87 4.02 -8.55
CA ASN A 422 1.26 2.74 -9.13
C ASN A 422 1.48 2.81 -10.64
N GLY A 423 2.31 1.90 -11.17
CA GLY A 423 2.57 1.71 -12.60
C GLY A 423 3.47 2.77 -13.21
N ARG A 424 3.57 2.74 -14.56
CA ARG A 424 4.57 3.52 -15.32
C ARG A 424 4.51 5.03 -15.12
N ARG A 425 3.32 5.61 -14.83
CA ARG A 425 3.19 7.06 -14.56
C ARG A 425 3.78 7.40 -13.20
N TRP A 426 3.51 6.59 -12.20
CA TRP A 426 4.16 6.69 -10.91
C TRP A 426 5.69 6.64 -11.07
N GLU A 427 6.23 5.57 -11.63
CA GLU A 427 7.66 5.35 -11.74
C GLU A 427 8.41 6.45 -12.51
N ARG A 428 7.83 6.93 -13.62
CA ARG A 428 8.56 7.80 -14.57
C ARG A 428 8.25 9.28 -14.45
N GLN A 429 7.13 9.65 -13.85
CA GLN A 429 6.66 11.05 -13.87
C GLN A 429 6.38 11.61 -12.48
N ILE A 430 5.81 10.82 -11.58
CA ILE A 430 5.45 11.27 -10.23
C ILE A 430 6.61 11.04 -9.26
N TYR A 431 7.14 9.82 -9.18
CA TYR A 431 8.23 9.48 -8.28
C TYR A 431 9.45 10.39 -8.41
N PRO A 432 9.93 10.80 -9.59
CA PRO A 432 11.02 11.75 -9.71
C PRO A 432 10.78 13.08 -8.97
N ARG A 433 9.52 13.53 -8.87
CA ARG A 433 9.15 14.73 -8.11
C ARG A 433 9.15 14.48 -6.61
N VAL A 434 8.60 13.34 -6.19
CA VAL A 434 8.65 12.90 -4.79
C VAL A 434 10.09 12.78 -4.33
N ARG A 435 10.93 12.12 -5.13
CA ARG A 435 12.36 11.98 -4.90
C ARG A 435 13.05 13.36 -4.75
N ALA A 436 12.79 14.29 -5.66
CA ALA A 436 13.38 15.61 -5.60
C ALA A 436 13.04 16.33 -4.28
N VAL A 437 11.76 16.31 -3.87
CA VAL A 437 11.33 16.94 -2.60
C VAL A 437 12.00 16.26 -1.39
N ILE A 438 12.15 14.94 -1.40
CA ILE A 438 12.85 14.22 -0.33
C ILE A 438 14.31 14.67 -0.25
N TYR A 439 15.06 14.59 -1.36
CA TYR A 439 16.50 14.91 -1.37
C TYR A 439 16.78 16.42 -1.16
N ASP A 440 15.91 17.30 -1.63
CA ASP A 440 16.06 18.75 -1.41
C ASP A 440 15.89 19.13 0.07
N ASN A 441 15.16 18.31 0.84
CA ASN A 441 14.87 18.52 2.25
C ASN A 441 15.54 17.51 3.18
N GLU A 442 16.40 16.62 2.65
CA GLU A 442 17.20 15.71 3.49
C GLU A 442 18.08 16.52 4.42
N PRO A 443 18.02 16.27 5.73
CA PRO A 443 18.90 16.96 6.68
C PRO A 443 20.36 16.70 6.33
N ARG A 444 21.06 17.75 5.94
CA ARG A 444 22.52 17.65 5.72
C ARG A 444 23.17 17.26 7.04
N ALA A 445 23.91 16.15 7.03
CA ALA A 445 24.77 15.83 8.16
C ALA A 445 25.65 17.04 8.41
N VAL A 446 25.37 17.77 9.50
CA VAL A 446 26.26 18.80 9.98
C VAL A 446 27.54 18.04 10.33
N LEU A 447 28.56 18.15 9.48
CA LEU A 447 29.92 17.78 9.85
C LEU A 447 30.27 18.68 11.03
N VAL A 448 29.89 18.24 12.23
CA VAL A 448 30.43 18.77 13.46
C VAL A 448 31.90 18.38 13.38
N SER A 449 32.73 19.30 12.89
CA SER A 449 34.15 19.24 13.03
C SER A 449 34.38 19.06 14.53
N SER A 450 34.62 17.83 14.94
CA SER A 450 35.06 17.50 16.29
C SER A 450 36.48 18.06 16.47
N ARG A 451 36.61 19.35 16.67
CA ARG A 451 37.67 19.86 17.51
C ARG A 451 37.34 19.32 18.90
N ALA A 452 37.77 18.11 19.13
CA ALA A 452 37.85 17.51 20.45
C ALA A 452 38.64 18.50 21.33
N ARG A 453 37.93 19.31 22.09
CA ARG A 453 38.50 19.84 23.32
C ARG A 453 38.71 18.62 24.21
N THR A 454 39.96 18.19 24.30
CA THR A 454 40.43 17.26 25.31
C THR A 454 40.10 17.88 26.67
N ILE A 455 38.95 17.53 27.24
CA ILE A 455 38.66 17.82 28.64
C ILE A 455 39.41 16.73 29.41
N ALA A 456 40.43 17.17 30.15
CA ALA A 456 41.15 16.30 31.05
C ALA A 456 40.20 15.62 32.04
N PRO A 457 40.41 14.34 32.41
CA PRO A 457 39.55 13.65 33.34
C PRO A 457 39.58 14.34 34.69
N VAL A 458 38.45 14.81 35.17
CA VAL A 458 38.25 15.25 36.54
C VAL A 458 38.17 13.98 37.41
N HIS A 459 39.21 13.77 38.22
CA HIS A 459 39.19 12.76 39.26
C HIS A 459 38.15 13.14 40.32
N ILE A 460 37.04 12.42 40.37
CA ILE A 460 36.10 12.44 41.48
C ILE A 460 36.58 11.34 42.44
N THR A 461 37.16 11.77 43.55
CA THR A 461 37.46 10.91 44.73
C THR A 461 36.16 10.45 45.37
N ALA A 462 36.04 9.14 45.52
CA ALA A 462 34.95 8.50 46.26
C ALA A 462 35.10 8.76 47.79
N ALA A 463 33.98 9.06 48.44
CA ALA A 463 33.84 8.91 49.89
C ALA A 463 32.54 8.11 50.18
N ALA A 464 32.74 6.91 50.54
CA ALA A 464 32.36 6.17 51.76
C ALA A 464 30.88 5.96 52.05
N GLU A 465 30.48 4.67 52.01
CA GLU A 465 29.82 3.88 53.10
C GLU A 465 28.39 4.29 53.54
N VAL A 466 27.44 3.40 53.65
CA VAL A 466 27.26 2.26 54.55
C VAL A 466 25.92 1.52 54.30
N ASN A 467 25.99 0.19 54.39
CA ASN A 467 25.05 -0.82 54.91
C ASN A 467 24.03 -1.58 54.06
N ARG A 468 24.42 -2.85 53.87
CA ARG A 468 23.79 -4.15 54.25
C ARG A 468 22.28 -4.37 53.98
N ALA A 469 22.00 -5.32 53.09
CA ALA A 469 21.58 -6.70 53.45
C ALA A 469 21.32 -7.53 52.16
N ALA A 470 22.01 -8.64 52.03
CA ALA A 470 21.68 -9.78 51.19
C ALA A 470 20.74 -10.73 51.97
N PRO A 471 20.16 -11.84 51.41
CA PRO A 471 20.78 -12.79 50.48
C PRO A 471 19.82 -13.41 49.45
N ALA A 472 20.26 -14.07 48.45
CA ALA A 472 20.52 -15.48 48.12
C ALA A 472 20.41 -15.69 46.59
N ALA A 473 21.40 -16.01 45.94
CA ALA A 473 21.94 -17.20 45.30
C ALA A 473 20.94 -18.03 44.44
N THR A 474 21.20 -18.16 43.13
CA THR A 474 21.37 -19.46 42.49
C THR A 474 22.02 -19.29 41.07
N ALA A 475 23.22 -19.79 40.96
CA ALA A 475 23.90 -20.66 40.04
C ALA A 475 23.85 -20.35 38.51
N VAL A 476 25.03 -20.02 38.07
CA VAL A 476 25.57 -20.05 36.67
C VAL A 476 25.87 -21.50 36.30
N VAL A 477 25.60 -21.88 35.06
CA VAL A 477 26.29 -22.99 34.41
C VAL A 477 26.80 -22.47 33.07
N GLU A 478 28.13 -22.22 33.03
CA GLU A 478 28.93 -22.13 31.82
C GLU A 478 29.16 -23.56 31.27
N VAL A 479 29.05 -23.71 29.96
CA VAL A 479 29.69 -24.84 29.24
C VAL A 479 30.51 -24.27 28.08
N GLU A 480 31.83 -24.22 28.29
CA GLU A 480 32.85 -24.20 27.23
C GLU A 480 32.87 -25.54 26.52
N VAL A 481 33.04 -25.55 25.20
CA VAL A 481 33.73 -26.64 24.48
C VAL A 481 34.60 -26.04 23.41
N GLU A 482 35.88 -26.26 23.66
CA GLU A 482 37.04 -26.04 22.76
C GLU A 482 37.17 -27.13 21.68
N GLY A 483 37.80 -26.72 20.57
CA GLY A 483 38.81 -27.54 19.85
C GLY A 483 38.24 -28.32 18.64
N ALA A 484 38.83 -28.40 17.48
CA ALA A 484 40.16 -28.15 16.96
C ALA A 484 40.14 -28.40 15.44
N LEU A 485 40.86 -27.60 14.70
CA LEU A 485 41.85 -27.90 13.65
C LEU A 485 41.68 -29.08 12.67
N GLY A 486 41.83 -28.79 11.37
CA GLY A 486 42.30 -29.75 10.37
C GLY A 486 42.14 -29.30 8.92
N SER A 487 43.06 -28.49 8.42
CA SER A 487 43.95 -28.59 7.23
C SER A 487 43.32 -29.00 5.88
N ALA A 488 43.67 -28.16 4.90
CA ALA A 488 43.67 -28.40 3.44
C ALA A 488 44.71 -29.51 3.06
N PRO A 489 44.76 -30.01 1.78
CA PRO A 489 45.26 -29.20 0.67
C PRO A 489 44.81 -29.60 -0.78
N ASN A 490 45.00 -28.64 -1.70
CA ASN A 490 45.58 -28.69 -3.05
C ASN A 490 45.13 -29.65 -4.17
N GLY A 491 45.04 -29.07 -5.36
CA GLY A 491 45.34 -29.63 -6.67
C GLY A 491 44.44 -29.08 -7.76
N ALA A 492 44.83 -28.02 -8.51
CA ALA A 492 45.53 -28.02 -9.80
C ALA A 492 44.75 -28.85 -10.85
N ASP A 493 44.53 -28.52 -12.09
CA ASP A 493 45.19 -27.64 -13.03
C ASP A 493 44.41 -27.63 -14.36
N ASN A 494 44.61 -26.59 -15.22
CA ASN A 494 44.57 -26.59 -16.68
C ASN A 494 43.24 -26.77 -17.42
N GLY A 495 42.87 -26.00 -18.42
CA GLY A 495 43.55 -25.30 -19.46
C GLY A 495 42.58 -24.68 -20.44
N ALA A 496 42.92 -23.55 -20.86
CA ALA A 496 43.21 -23.00 -22.17
C ALA A 496 42.18 -23.08 -23.32
N GLY A 497 42.00 -21.93 -23.95
CA GLY A 497 41.70 -21.73 -25.38
C GLY A 497 40.54 -20.78 -25.66
N SER A 498 40.73 -19.57 -25.89
CA SER A 498 41.29 -18.75 -26.95
C SER A 498 40.24 -18.26 -27.98
N ARG A 499 40.18 -16.93 -28.09
CA ARG A 499 39.93 -16.09 -29.30
C ARG A 499 38.53 -16.09 -29.89
N ALA A 500 37.91 -15.01 -30.39
CA ALA A 500 38.44 -13.75 -30.90
C ALA A 500 37.35 -12.68 -30.94
N ALA A 501 37.83 -11.47 -30.97
CA ALA A 501 37.12 -10.21 -31.16
C ALA A 501 36.54 -9.97 -32.54
N ALA A 502 35.51 -9.14 -32.62
CA ALA A 502 35.37 -8.13 -33.68
C ALA A 502 34.38 -7.03 -33.30
N LYS A 503 34.86 -5.82 -33.29
CA LYS A 503 34.18 -4.52 -33.41
C LYS A 503 34.44 -4.01 -34.83
N PRO A 504 33.93 -2.83 -35.23
CA PRO A 504 32.61 -2.24 -35.37
C PRO A 504 32.36 -1.74 -36.82
N GLN A 505 31.17 -1.22 -37.12
CA GLN A 505 31.09 -0.11 -38.10
C GLN A 505 29.80 0.69 -37.98
N ALA A 506 30.00 2.00 -38.03
CA ALA A 506 29.03 3.08 -38.09
C ALA A 506 28.67 3.39 -39.58
N SER A 507 27.57 4.06 -39.80
CA SER A 507 27.36 5.29 -40.60
C SER A 507 25.89 5.43 -40.98
N GLN A 508 25.33 6.56 -40.58
CA GLN A 508 24.90 7.73 -41.42
C GLN A 508 23.70 7.49 -42.32
N ALA A 509 22.59 8.22 -42.13
CA ALA A 509 22.26 9.41 -42.91
C ALA A 509 20.86 9.94 -42.56
N SER A 510 20.82 11.18 -42.25
CA SER A 510 19.69 12.11 -42.21
C SER A 510 19.00 12.30 -43.55
N ARG A 511 17.67 12.51 -43.57
CA ARG A 511 16.97 13.36 -44.52
C ARG A 511 15.63 13.89 -44.02
N PRO A 512 15.06 15.00 -44.57
CA PRO A 512 14.43 16.04 -43.79
C PRO A 512 12.89 16.11 -43.92
N ILE A 513 12.33 16.88 -43.00
CA ILE A 513 10.97 17.36 -42.83
C ILE A 513 10.44 18.05 -44.11
N ARG A 514 9.22 17.68 -44.58
CA ARG A 514 8.36 18.51 -45.43
C ARG A 514 7.16 19.03 -44.66
N ARG A 515 7.12 20.34 -44.50
CA ARG A 515 5.94 21.12 -44.06
C ARG A 515 4.88 21.16 -45.19
N ARG A 516 3.60 21.10 -44.80
CA ARG A 516 2.48 21.56 -45.64
C ARG A 516 1.72 22.66 -44.89
N PRO A 517 1.23 23.66 -45.64
CA PRO A 517 0.64 24.87 -45.06
C PRO A 517 -0.86 24.75 -44.80
N PRO A 518 -1.50 25.74 -44.11
CA PRO A 518 -2.84 25.69 -43.60
C PRO A 518 -3.89 26.08 -44.64
N ALA A 519 -5.12 25.56 -44.47
CA ALA A 519 -6.30 26.04 -45.14
C ALA A 519 -7.28 26.60 -44.13
N THR A 520 -7.64 27.82 -44.29
CA THR A 520 -8.78 28.58 -43.79
C THR A 520 -9.89 28.58 -44.87
N PRO A 521 -11.12 29.01 -44.57
CA PRO A 521 -11.72 29.52 -43.31
C PRO A 521 -12.56 28.55 -42.52
#